data_6fe0bdb41e7369b2c03ca362ea338497
#
_entry.id   6fe0bdb41e7369b2c03ca362ea338497
#
_cell.length_a   1.000
_cell.length_b   1.000
_cell.length_c   1.000
_cell.angle_alpha   90.00
_cell.angle_beta   90.00
_cell.angle_gamma   90.00
#
_symmetry.space_group_name_H-M   'P 1'
#
loop_
_entity.id
_entity.type
_entity.pdbx_description
1 polymer ?
#
loop_
_entity_poly.entity_id
_entity_poly.type
_entity_poly.pdbx_seq_one_letter_code
_entity_poly.pdbx_strand_id
1 'polypeptide(L)'
;RMLEEEPRPGVRLETQAMNLIYSELVRILGSPRSIRPHNQTVLMVGLYGQGKTTTTAKLAEWWRKNHSVKVAVIEADVHRPGAFHQLSQLLEGTAVEVYGEPEGNDAPAIVRNGLRKIGTADVVIIDTAGRDSLDGDLKDELLEIAEVANASERFLVIDAQVGQAAGPMATTFHDLVGVTGTIVTKLDGTARGGGALSAVATTGAP
;
A
#
# COMPACT_ATOMS: atom_id res chain seq x y z
N ARG A 1 9.93 -2.43 29.58
CA ARG A 1 9.50 -3.85 29.73
C ARG A 1 10.66 -4.84 29.74
N MET A 2 11.62 -4.77 28.80
CA MET A 2 12.80 -5.67 28.80
C MET A 2 13.67 -5.59 30.05
N LEU A 3 13.68 -4.47 30.76
CA LEU A 3 14.47 -4.25 31.98
C LEU A 3 13.72 -4.64 33.27
N GLU A 4 12.46 -5.03 33.18
CA GLU A 4 11.59 -5.31 34.34
C GLU A 4 11.23 -6.80 34.48
N GLU A 5 11.58 -7.65 33.52
CA GLU A 5 11.33 -9.08 33.64
C GLU A 5 12.50 -9.78 34.35
N GLU A 6 12.20 -10.46 35.44
CA GLU A 6 13.19 -11.29 36.16
C GLU A 6 13.64 -12.50 35.31
N PRO A 7 14.91 -12.88 35.40
CA PRO A 7 15.44 -14.06 34.71
C PRO A 7 14.67 -15.33 35.10
N ARG A 8 14.20 -16.06 34.10
CA ARG A 8 13.49 -17.32 34.34
C ARG A 8 14.50 -18.44 34.71
N PRO A 9 14.28 -19.17 35.81
CA PRO A 9 15.15 -20.25 36.20
C PRO A 9 15.30 -21.29 35.08
N GLY A 10 16.55 -21.67 34.72
CA GLY A 10 16.84 -22.67 33.71
C GLY A 10 16.82 -22.20 32.25
N VAL A 11 16.52 -20.95 31.97
CA VAL A 11 16.56 -20.36 30.62
C VAL A 11 17.76 -19.42 30.49
N ARG A 12 18.53 -19.56 29.42
CA ARG A 12 19.65 -18.62 29.14
C ARG A 12 19.10 -17.22 28.91
N LEU A 13 19.76 -16.22 29.49
CA LEU A 13 19.39 -14.80 29.34
C LEU A 13 19.24 -14.37 27.89
N GLU A 14 20.15 -14.85 27.01
CA GLU A 14 20.07 -14.57 25.56
C GLU A 14 18.77 -15.11 24.94
N THR A 15 18.37 -16.33 25.31
CA THR A 15 17.13 -16.95 24.81
C THR A 15 15.90 -16.19 25.32
N GLN A 16 15.92 -15.77 26.59
CA GLN A 16 14.85 -14.98 27.15
C GLN A 16 14.74 -13.61 26.45
N ALA A 17 15.86 -12.91 26.27
CA ALA A 17 15.91 -11.64 25.55
C ALA A 17 15.40 -11.78 24.11
N MET A 18 15.82 -12.82 23.38
CA MET A 18 15.37 -13.07 22.03
C MET A 18 13.85 -13.31 21.96
N ASN A 19 13.30 -14.08 22.87
CA ASN A 19 11.86 -14.35 22.95
C ASN A 19 11.07 -13.07 23.28
N LEU A 20 11.60 -12.20 24.13
CA LEU A 20 10.99 -10.90 24.45
C LEU A 20 11.00 -9.97 23.22
N ILE A 21 12.15 -9.88 22.53
CA ILE A 21 12.24 -9.08 21.31
C ILE A 21 11.24 -9.62 20.27
N TYR A 22 11.21 -10.93 20.05
CA TYR A 22 10.29 -11.55 19.10
C TYR A 22 8.82 -11.25 19.45
N SER A 23 8.44 -11.44 20.70
CA SER A 23 7.05 -11.18 21.13
C SER A 23 6.67 -9.71 21.00
N GLU A 24 7.60 -8.78 21.24
CA GLU A 24 7.37 -7.35 21.08
C GLU A 24 7.27 -6.95 19.60
N LEU A 25 8.09 -7.53 18.72
CA LEU A 25 7.98 -7.34 17.28
C LEU A 25 6.63 -7.84 16.74
N VAL A 26 6.20 -9.03 17.18
CA VAL A 26 4.89 -9.58 16.81
C VAL A 26 3.75 -8.67 17.34
N ARG A 27 3.88 -8.14 18.53
CA ARG A 27 2.91 -7.21 19.11
C ARG A 27 2.80 -5.91 18.30
N ILE A 28 3.94 -5.37 17.84
CA ILE A 28 3.98 -4.16 17.00
C ILE A 28 3.34 -4.42 15.65
N LEU A 29 3.66 -5.54 15.01
CA LEU A 29 3.08 -5.91 13.70
C LEU A 29 1.58 -6.21 13.78
N GLY A 30 1.07 -6.53 14.98
CA GLY A 30 -0.33 -6.86 15.18
C GLY A 30 -0.70 -8.26 14.67
N SER A 31 -2.00 -8.53 14.64
CA SER A 31 -2.52 -9.80 14.13
C SER A 31 -2.63 -9.76 12.60
N PRO A 32 -2.38 -10.88 11.91
CA PRO A 32 -2.59 -10.96 10.46
C PRO A 32 -4.02 -10.58 10.10
N ARG A 33 -4.18 -9.62 9.20
CA ARG A 33 -5.48 -9.23 8.68
C ARG A 33 -5.73 -9.93 7.37
N SER A 34 -6.81 -10.69 7.30
CA SER A 34 -7.27 -11.27 6.04
C SER A 34 -8.15 -10.24 5.31
N ILE A 35 -7.68 -9.77 4.17
CA ILE A 35 -8.48 -8.89 3.30
C ILE A 35 -9.18 -9.79 2.29
N ARG A 36 -10.50 -9.84 2.38
CA ARG A 36 -11.32 -10.55 1.40
C ARG A 36 -11.69 -9.59 0.27
N PRO A 37 -11.20 -9.81 -0.95
CA PRO A 37 -11.49 -8.93 -2.06
C PRO A 37 -12.91 -9.14 -2.55
N HIS A 38 -13.85 -8.31 -2.08
CA HIS A 38 -15.25 -8.38 -2.51
C HIS A 38 -15.93 -7.02 -2.34
N ASN A 39 -16.51 -6.51 -3.42
CA ASN A 39 -17.23 -5.23 -3.48
C ASN A 39 -16.46 -4.08 -2.80
N GLN A 40 -15.21 -3.90 -3.18
CA GLN A 40 -14.35 -2.89 -2.55
C GLN A 40 -13.54 -2.08 -3.54
N THR A 41 -13.27 -0.86 -3.16
CA THR A 41 -12.27 0.02 -3.80
C THR A 41 -11.03 0.11 -2.91
N VAL A 42 -9.88 -0.01 -3.54
CA VAL A 42 -8.56 0.04 -2.90
C VAL A 42 -7.78 1.20 -3.48
N LEU A 43 -7.26 2.05 -2.63
CA LEU A 43 -6.40 3.17 -3.01
C LEU A 43 -4.95 2.84 -2.68
N MET A 44 -4.07 2.90 -3.67
CA MET A 44 -2.63 2.69 -3.50
C MET A 44 -1.94 4.03 -3.34
N VAL A 45 -1.30 4.26 -2.19
CA VAL A 45 -0.60 5.52 -1.88
C VAL A 45 0.87 5.27 -1.51
N GLY A 46 1.72 6.29 -1.60
CA GLY A 46 3.14 6.22 -1.26
C GLY A 46 4.00 7.05 -2.20
N LEU A 47 5.27 7.27 -1.83
CA LEU A 47 6.19 8.09 -2.59
C LEU A 47 6.58 7.48 -3.94
N TYR A 48 7.28 8.27 -4.77
CA TYR A 48 7.84 7.81 -6.03
C TYR A 48 8.83 6.64 -5.82
N GLY A 49 8.86 5.71 -6.76
CA GLY A 49 9.80 4.59 -6.72
C GLY A 49 9.54 3.51 -5.67
N GLN A 50 8.49 3.64 -4.85
CA GLN A 50 8.16 2.68 -3.79
C GLN A 50 7.54 1.37 -4.33
N GLY A 51 7.20 1.31 -5.61
CA GLY A 51 6.67 0.11 -6.26
C GLY A 51 5.14 0.02 -6.29
N LYS A 52 4.40 1.14 -6.20
CA LYS A 52 2.92 1.16 -6.26
C LYS A 52 2.39 0.45 -7.50
N THR A 53 2.70 0.93 -8.69
CA THR A 53 2.20 0.38 -9.96
C THR A 53 2.49 -1.12 -10.11
N THR A 54 3.70 -1.56 -9.75
CA THR A 54 4.07 -2.98 -9.79
C THR A 54 3.26 -3.80 -8.77
N THR A 55 3.04 -3.24 -7.59
CA THR A 55 2.25 -3.89 -6.53
C THR A 55 0.79 -3.94 -6.92
N THR A 56 0.26 -2.87 -7.49
CA THR A 56 -1.10 -2.80 -8.05
C THR A 56 -1.34 -3.93 -9.03
N ALA A 57 -0.46 -4.09 -10.02
CA ALA A 57 -0.59 -5.15 -11.02
C ALA A 57 -0.51 -6.56 -10.39
N LYS A 58 0.46 -6.80 -9.50
CA LYS A 58 0.63 -8.09 -8.82
C LYS A 58 -0.58 -8.42 -7.92
N LEU A 59 -1.08 -7.45 -7.18
CA LEU A 59 -2.21 -7.62 -6.27
C LEU A 59 -3.50 -7.91 -7.05
N ALA A 60 -3.73 -7.18 -8.14
CA ALA A 60 -4.87 -7.38 -9.02
C ALA A 60 -4.91 -8.81 -9.56
N GLU A 61 -3.80 -9.27 -10.14
CA GLU A 61 -3.71 -10.61 -10.70
C GLU A 61 -3.76 -11.70 -9.63
N TRP A 62 -3.15 -11.46 -8.45
CA TRP A 62 -3.22 -12.40 -7.34
C TRP A 62 -4.63 -12.57 -6.81
N TRP A 63 -5.39 -11.48 -6.62
CA TRP A 63 -6.79 -11.57 -6.19
C TRP A 63 -7.66 -12.27 -7.22
N ARG A 64 -7.50 -11.91 -8.49
CA ARG A 64 -8.21 -12.57 -9.57
C ARG A 64 -8.01 -14.09 -9.57
N LYS A 65 -6.75 -14.54 -9.43
CA LYS A 65 -6.40 -15.97 -9.46
C LYS A 65 -6.86 -16.74 -8.21
N ASN A 66 -6.70 -16.14 -7.05
CA ASN A 66 -6.86 -16.86 -5.79
C ASN A 66 -8.25 -16.72 -5.17
N HIS A 67 -9.01 -15.71 -5.56
CA HIS A 67 -10.34 -15.45 -4.99
C HIS A 67 -11.47 -15.49 -6.02
N SER A 68 -11.17 -15.74 -7.29
CA SER A 68 -12.17 -15.83 -8.38
C SER A 68 -13.06 -14.58 -8.49
N VAL A 69 -12.50 -13.41 -8.22
CA VAL A 69 -13.16 -12.10 -8.31
C VAL A 69 -12.80 -11.38 -9.60
N LYS A 70 -13.70 -10.53 -10.09
CA LYS A 70 -13.42 -9.61 -11.18
C LYS A 70 -12.68 -8.41 -10.64
N VAL A 71 -11.46 -8.20 -11.12
CA VAL A 71 -10.62 -7.08 -10.68
C VAL A 71 -10.43 -6.11 -11.83
N ALA A 72 -10.55 -4.84 -11.53
CA ALA A 72 -10.19 -3.76 -12.44
C ALA A 72 -9.18 -2.82 -11.77
N VAL A 73 -8.39 -2.15 -12.58
CA VAL A 73 -7.41 -1.17 -12.13
C VAL A 73 -7.66 0.16 -12.82
N ILE A 74 -7.64 1.25 -12.06
CA ILE A 74 -7.66 2.62 -12.56
C ILE A 74 -6.27 3.20 -12.40
N GLU A 75 -5.67 3.62 -13.51
CA GLU A 75 -4.41 4.36 -13.52
C GLU A 75 -4.70 5.84 -13.42
N ALA A 76 -4.28 6.46 -12.33
CA ALA A 76 -4.48 7.88 -12.03
C ALA A 76 -3.18 8.67 -11.83
N ASP A 77 -2.02 8.11 -12.22
CA ASP A 77 -0.74 8.84 -12.23
C ASP A 77 -0.62 9.71 -13.49
N VAL A 78 -1.21 10.90 -13.45
CA VAL A 78 -1.17 11.87 -14.56
C VAL A 78 0.17 12.60 -14.69
N HIS A 79 1.07 12.42 -13.73
CA HIS A 79 2.34 13.14 -13.69
C HIS A 79 3.50 12.36 -14.34
N ARG A 80 3.32 11.07 -14.56
CA ARG A 80 4.36 10.21 -15.14
C ARG A 80 4.00 9.81 -16.58
N PRO A 81 4.75 10.30 -17.58
CA PRO A 81 4.55 9.90 -18.96
C PRO A 81 4.63 8.37 -19.11
N GLY A 82 3.62 7.79 -19.76
CA GLY A 82 3.58 6.35 -20.00
C GLY A 82 3.14 5.47 -18.82
N ALA A 83 2.67 6.03 -17.70
CA ALA A 83 2.16 5.26 -16.55
C ALA A 83 1.08 4.26 -16.98
N PHE A 84 0.10 4.71 -17.75
CA PHE A 84 -0.94 3.84 -18.30
C PHE A 84 -0.40 2.69 -19.17
N HIS A 85 0.56 2.99 -20.05
CA HIS A 85 1.17 1.95 -20.87
C HIS A 85 1.96 0.93 -20.06
N GLN A 86 2.69 1.39 -19.04
CA GLN A 86 3.43 0.52 -18.15
C GLN A 86 2.49 -0.42 -17.37
N LEU A 87 1.41 0.12 -16.82
CA LEU A 87 0.43 -0.70 -16.09
C LEU A 87 -0.27 -1.69 -17.03
N SER A 88 -0.64 -1.25 -18.24
CA SER A 88 -1.24 -2.10 -19.26
C SER A 88 -0.32 -3.25 -19.66
N GLN A 89 0.99 -3.00 -19.84
CA GLN A 89 1.98 -4.03 -20.14
C GLN A 89 2.13 -5.04 -18.98
N LEU A 90 2.13 -4.57 -17.73
CA LEU A 90 2.22 -5.45 -16.55
C LEU A 90 1.01 -6.39 -16.44
N LEU A 91 -0.14 -5.99 -16.96
CA LEU A 91 -1.39 -6.74 -16.93
C LEU A 91 -1.73 -7.41 -18.28
N GLU A 92 -0.85 -7.29 -19.28
CA GLU A 92 -1.03 -7.94 -20.58
C GLU A 92 -1.17 -9.46 -20.43
N GLY A 93 -2.14 -10.03 -21.12
CA GLY A 93 -2.46 -11.47 -21.03
C GLY A 93 -3.20 -11.89 -19.75
N THR A 94 -3.49 -10.95 -18.86
CA THR A 94 -4.38 -11.19 -17.71
C THR A 94 -5.83 -10.85 -18.06
N ALA A 95 -6.78 -11.28 -17.24
CA ALA A 95 -8.20 -10.86 -17.37
C ALA A 95 -8.54 -9.70 -16.41
N VAL A 96 -7.56 -8.88 -16.05
CA VAL A 96 -7.74 -7.65 -15.27
C VAL A 96 -8.08 -6.52 -16.23
N GLU A 97 -9.19 -5.83 -15.98
CA GLU A 97 -9.58 -4.65 -16.76
C GLU A 97 -8.72 -3.46 -16.33
N VAL A 98 -8.17 -2.71 -17.29
CA VAL A 98 -7.38 -1.50 -17.01
C VAL A 98 -8.09 -0.29 -17.61
N TYR A 99 -8.33 0.71 -16.78
CA TYR A 99 -8.83 2.02 -17.19
C TYR A 99 -7.81 3.11 -16.90
N GLY A 100 -7.72 4.08 -17.77
CA GLY A 100 -6.92 5.29 -17.62
C GLY A 100 -7.16 6.23 -18.79
N GLU A 101 -6.71 7.46 -18.64
CA GLU A 101 -6.82 8.52 -19.66
C GLU A 101 -5.42 9.09 -19.93
N PRO A 102 -4.66 8.51 -20.89
CA PRO A 102 -3.24 8.85 -21.11
C PRO A 102 -2.97 10.34 -21.39
N GLU A 103 -3.94 11.04 -21.99
CA GLU A 103 -3.88 12.48 -22.28
C GLU A 103 -4.53 13.33 -21.18
N GLY A 104 -5.09 12.71 -20.15
CA GLY A 104 -5.75 13.37 -19.04
C GLY A 104 -4.74 13.97 -18.06
N ASN A 105 -5.10 15.08 -17.45
CA ASN A 105 -4.31 15.78 -16.45
C ASN A 105 -5.06 16.03 -15.12
N ASP A 106 -6.27 15.49 -14.99
CA ASP A 106 -7.14 15.61 -13.81
C ASP A 106 -7.35 14.22 -13.22
N ALA A 107 -6.49 13.84 -12.27
CA ALA A 107 -6.51 12.52 -11.65
C ALA A 107 -7.84 12.21 -10.93
N PRO A 108 -8.45 13.11 -10.14
CA PRO A 108 -9.78 12.91 -9.56
C PRO A 108 -10.87 12.65 -10.61
N ALA A 109 -10.84 13.35 -11.75
CA ALA A 109 -11.79 13.12 -12.84
C ALA A 109 -11.60 11.75 -13.49
N ILE A 110 -10.36 11.32 -13.71
CA ILE A 110 -10.02 9.99 -14.23
C ILE A 110 -10.57 8.90 -13.31
N VAL A 111 -10.37 9.04 -12.00
CA VAL A 111 -10.89 8.08 -11.01
C VAL A 111 -12.42 8.05 -11.07
N ARG A 112 -13.09 9.21 -11.09
CA ARG A 112 -14.55 9.30 -11.18
C ARG A 112 -15.10 8.64 -12.45
N ASN A 113 -14.46 8.88 -13.57
CA ASN A 113 -14.83 8.29 -14.87
C ASN A 113 -14.60 6.78 -14.89
N GLY A 114 -13.44 6.35 -14.36
CA GLY A 114 -13.08 4.94 -14.23
C GLY A 114 -14.09 4.17 -13.40
N LEU A 115 -14.43 4.66 -12.21
CA LEU A 115 -15.41 4.03 -11.33
C LEU A 115 -16.80 3.89 -11.98
N ARG A 116 -17.19 4.83 -12.85
CA ARG A 116 -18.45 4.73 -13.62
C ARG A 116 -18.36 3.67 -14.71
N LYS A 117 -17.22 3.53 -15.38
CA LYS A 117 -17.06 2.61 -16.50
C LYS A 117 -16.87 1.17 -16.03
N ILE A 118 -16.15 0.96 -14.93
CA ILE A 118 -15.79 -0.36 -14.39
C ILE A 118 -16.90 -0.94 -13.47
N GLY A 119 -18.13 -0.51 -13.62
CA GLY A 119 -19.24 -0.81 -12.70
C GLY A 119 -19.59 -2.28 -12.46
N THR A 120 -18.89 -3.24 -13.08
CA THR A 120 -19.11 -4.70 -12.89
C THR A 120 -17.95 -5.42 -12.20
N ALA A 121 -16.90 -4.72 -11.81
CA ALA A 121 -15.78 -5.31 -11.08
C ALA A 121 -16.15 -5.50 -9.59
N ASP A 122 -15.73 -6.64 -9.03
CA ASP A 122 -15.89 -6.91 -7.60
C ASP A 122 -14.86 -6.11 -6.78
N VAL A 123 -13.71 -5.82 -7.39
CA VAL A 123 -12.64 -5.03 -6.77
C VAL A 123 -12.08 -4.03 -7.78
N VAL A 124 -11.96 -2.80 -7.35
CA VAL A 124 -11.27 -1.75 -8.12
C VAL A 124 -10.03 -1.30 -7.35
N ILE A 125 -8.85 -1.37 -7.98
CA ILE A 125 -7.61 -0.85 -7.41
C ILE A 125 -7.25 0.43 -8.16
N ILE A 126 -7.01 1.51 -7.41
CA ILE A 126 -6.61 2.80 -7.95
C ILE A 126 -5.12 3.00 -7.70
N ASP A 127 -4.34 3.08 -8.79
CA ASP A 127 -2.90 3.41 -8.75
C ASP A 127 -2.75 4.93 -8.85
N THR A 128 -2.11 5.54 -7.86
CA THR A 128 -1.93 7.00 -7.81
C THR A 128 -0.50 7.42 -8.10
N ALA A 129 -0.32 8.68 -8.45
CA ALA A 129 1.00 9.27 -8.58
C ALA A 129 1.85 9.09 -7.32
N GLY A 130 3.15 8.90 -7.53
CA GLY A 130 4.14 8.94 -6.46
C GLY A 130 5.06 10.13 -6.69
N ARG A 131 5.30 10.92 -5.66
CA ARG A 131 6.29 12.00 -5.73
C ARG A 131 7.27 11.94 -4.57
N ASP A 132 8.40 12.65 -4.74
CA ASP A 132 9.48 12.67 -3.75
C ASP A 132 9.11 13.41 -2.48
N SER A 133 8.12 14.31 -2.55
CA SER A 133 7.56 15.06 -1.42
C SER A 133 6.04 15.21 -1.56
N LEU A 134 5.35 15.33 -0.46
CA LEU A 134 3.95 15.71 -0.42
C LEU A 134 3.85 17.25 -0.35
N ASP A 135 4.08 17.90 -1.47
CA ASP A 135 3.84 19.34 -1.62
C ASP A 135 2.35 19.67 -1.62
N GLY A 136 2.00 20.94 -1.40
CA GLY A 136 0.60 21.36 -1.22
C GLY A 136 -0.36 20.84 -2.28
N ASP A 137 -0.07 21.10 -3.54
CA ASP A 137 -0.93 20.71 -4.67
C ASP A 137 -1.16 19.20 -4.78
N LEU A 138 -0.19 18.41 -4.38
CA LEU A 138 -0.29 16.95 -4.38
C LEU A 138 -1.08 16.38 -3.21
N LYS A 139 -1.01 17.04 -2.06
CA LYS A 139 -1.87 16.68 -0.93
C LYS A 139 -3.33 16.90 -1.31
N ASP A 140 -3.61 18.04 -1.94
CA ASP A 140 -4.95 18.38 -2.37
C ASP A 140 -5.47 17.41 -3.43
N GLU A 141 -4.66 17.08 -4.44
CA GLU A 141 -4.98 16.06 -5.44
C GLU A 141 -5.28 14.70 -4.80
N LEU A 142 -4.42 14.25 -3.87
CA LEU A 142 -4.60 12.96 -3.20
C LEU A 142 -5.84 12.93 -2.30
N LEU A 143 -6.16 14.03 -1.64
CA LEU A 143 -7.40 14.19 -0.86
C LEU A 143 -8.63 14.09 -1.76
N GLU A 144 -8.64 14.81 -2.89
CA GLU A 144 -9.74 14.75 -3.85
C GLU A 144 -9.91 13.34 -4.45
N ILE A 145 -8.79 12.66 -4.78
CA ILE A 145 -8.83 11.27 -5.22
C ILE A 145 -9.45 10.39 -4.12
N ALA A 146 -9.03 10.55 -2.87
CA ALA A 146 -9.52 9.73 -1.76
C ALA A 146 -11.02 9.93 -1.51
N GLU A 147 -11.51 11.18 -1.64
CA GLU A 147 -12.94 11.49 -1.55
C GLU A 147 -13.74 10.86 -2.69
N VAL A 148 -13.28 11.00 -3.93
CA VAL A 148 -13.94 10.43 -5.11
C VAL A 148 -13.93 8.91 -5.08
N ALA A 149 -12.80 8.32 -4.68
CA ALA A 149 -12.62 6.88 -4.60
C ALA A 149 -13.50 6.24 -3.52
N ASN A 150 -13.76 6.95 -2.42
CA ASN A 150 -14.43 6.43 -1.23
C ASN A 150 -13.93 5.01 -0.88
N ALA A 151 -12.60 4.85 -0.93
CA ALA A 151 -11.96 3.56 -0.83
C ALA A 151 -12.11 2.94 0.56
N SER A 152 -12.51 1.68 0.61
CA SER A 152 -12.59 0.90 1.85
C SER A 152 -11.20 0.53 2.38
N GLU A 153 -10.24 0.35 1.49
CA GLU A 153 -8.85 0.07 1.81
C GLU A 153 -7.93 1.15 1.20
N ARG A 154 -6.98 1.60 2.00
CA ARG A 154 -5.96 2.58 1.60
C ARG A 154 -4.59 2.02 1.99
N PHE A 155 -3.87 1.50 1.00
CA PHE A 155 -2.60 0.83 1.23
C PHE A 155 -1.43 1.77 0.98
N LEU A 156 -0.63 1.95 2.02
CA LEU A 156 0.65 2.63 1.90
C LEU A 156 1.71 1.64 1.40
N VAL A 157 2.28 1.93 0.25
CA VAL A 157 3.36 1.13 -0.33
C VAL A 157 4.71 1.74 0.02
N ILE A 158 5.56 0.96 0.67
CA ILE A 158 6.87 1.38 1.17
C ILE A 158 7.95 0.41 0.67
N ASP A 159 9.04 0.95 0.14
CA ASP A 159 10.25 0.19 -0.14
C ASP A 159 10.96 -0.20 1.17
N ALA A 160 11.35 -1.45 1.31
CA ALA A 160 12.08 -1.96 2.46
C ALA A 160 13.36 -1.17 2.78
N GLN A 161 13.94 -0.48 1.79
CA GLN A 161 15.17 0.30 1.93
C GLN A 161 14.95 1.68 2.60
N VAL A 162 13.73 2.17 2.71
CA VAL A 162 13.43 3.50 3.30
C VAL A 162 13.88 3.59 4.77
N GLY A 163 13.94 2.48 5.49
CA GLY A 163 14.45 2.44 6.85
C GLY A 163 13.62 3.32 7.81
N GLN A 164 14.32 4.10 8.65
CA GLN A 164 13.67 4.92 9.70
C GLN A 164 12.80 6.05 9.16
N ALA A 165 13.05 6.54 7.94
CA ALA A 165 12.21 7.57 7.32
C ALA A 165 10.78 7.07 7.00
N ALA A 166 10.53 5.77 7.05
CA ALA A 166 9.21 5.17 6.84
C ALA A 166 8.17 5.63 7.89
N GLY A 167 8.58 5.82 9.14
CA GLY A 167 7.68 6.27 10.20
C GLY A 167 7.05 7.65 9.91
N PRO A 168 7.84 8.73 9.80
CA PRO A 168 7.33 10.05 9.47
C PRO A 168 6.50 10.08 8.18
N MET A 169 6.94 9.35 7.15
CA MET A 169 6.20 9.23 5.89
C MET A 169 4.83 8.57 6.12
N ALA A 170 4.81 7.47 6.85
CA ALA A 170 3.57 6.75 7.15
C ALA A 170 2.59 7.62 7.96
N THR A 171 3.08 8.41 8.93
CA THR A 171 2.26 9.40 9.64
C THR A 171 1.61 10.36 8.66
N THR A 172 2.40 10.97 7.78
CA THR A 172 1.89 11.97 6.83
C THR A 172 0.77 11.39 5.93
N PHE A 173 0.97 10.19 5.37
CA PHE A 173 -0.08 9.54 4.57
C PHE A 173 -1.28 9.11 5.41
N HIS A 174 -1.04 8.66 6.66
CA HIS A 174 -2.15 8.27 7.55
C HIS A 174 -3.02 9.46 7.93
N ASP A 175 -2.40 10.59 8.28
CA ASP A 175 -3.12 11.82 8.61
C ASP A 175 -3.88 12.37 7.39
N LEU A 176 -3.36 12.18 6.19
CA LEU A 176 -3.96 12.68 4.96
C LEU A 176 -5.15 11.83 4.50
N VAL A 177 -4.97 10.52 4.40
CA VAL A 177 -5.99 9.64 3.80
C VAL A 177 -6.44 8.48 4.69
N GLY A 178 -5.94 8.37 5.92
CA GLY A 178 -6.33 7.30 6.83
C GLY A 178 -5.88 5.91 6.34
N VAL A 179 -4.57 5.68 6.25
CA VAL A 179 -3.99 4.38 5.82
C VAL A 179 -4.58 3.22 6.63
N THR A 180 -5.01 2.17 5.94
CA THR A 180 -5.62 0.97 6.53
C THR A 180 -4.70 -0.25 6.53
N GLY A 181 -3.63 -0.23 5.75
CA GLY A 181 -2.63 -1.30 5.68
C GLY A 181 -1.35 -0.82 5.01
N THR A 182 -0.26 -1.53 5.28
CA THR A 182 1.06 -1.23 4.73
C THR A 182 1.58 -2.39 3.90
N ILE A 183 2.02 -2.11 2.67
CA ILE A 183 2.66 -3.09 1.79
C ILE A 183 4.14 -2.77 1.68
N VAL A 184 4.98 -3.74 2.04
CA VAL A 184 6.44 -3.58 1.95
C VAL A 184 6.95 -4.25 0.69
N THR A 185 7.65 -3.48 -0.14
CA THR A 185 8.21 -3.94 -1.40
C THR A 185 9.72 -4.16 -1.32
N LYS A 186 10.28 -4.82 -2.32
CA LYS A 186 11.73 -5.03 -2.53
C LYS A 186 12.42 -5.71 -1.33
N LEU A 187 11.71 -6.63 -0.66
CA LEU A 187 12.25 -7.43 0.46
C LEU A 187 13.33 -8.45 0.02
N ASP A 188 13.44 -8.69 -1.29
CA ASP A 188 14.49 -9.49 -1.94
C ASP A 188 15.86 -8.76 -1.98
N GLY A 189 15.89 -7.47 -1.66
CA GLY A 189 17.11 -6.70 -1.54
C GLY A 189 17.87 -6.93 -0.22
N THR A 190 18.85 -6.07 0.05
CA THR A 190 19.69 -6.12 1.26
C THR A 190 19.00 -5.55 2.50
N ALA A 191 17.89 -4.86 2.35
CA ALA A 191 17.15 -4.25 3.44
C ALA A 191 16.44 -5.29 4.31
N ARG A 192 16.45 -5.08 5.62
CA ARG A 192 15.90 -6.02 6.61
C ARG A 192 14.50 -5.66 7.10
N GLY A 193 13.76 -4.85 6.33
CA GLY A 193 12.35 -4.55 6.63
C GLY A 193 12.10 -3.66 7.85
N GLY A 194 13.13 -3.05 8.44
CA GLY A 194 12.98 -2.18 9.62
C GLY A 194 12.04 -0.98 9.39
N GLY A 195 11.94 -0.49 8.15
CA GLY A 195 11.00 0.56 7.78
C GLY A 195 9.53 0.14 7.94
N ALA A 196 9.22 -1.13 7.66
CA ALA A 196 7.88 -1.67 7.86
C ALA A 196 7.44 -1.58 9.32
N LEU A 197 8.32 -2.00 10.24
CA LEU A 197 8.06 -1.89 11.68
C LEU A 197 7.80 -0.46 12.11
N SER A 198 8.60 0.50 11.60
CA SER A 198 8.41 1.92 11.90
C SER A 198 7.07 2.45 11.38
N ALA A 199 6.67 2.07 10.17
CA ALA A 199 5.41 2.49 9.57
C ALA A 199 4.20 1.94 10.35
N VAL A 200 4.21 0.64 10.64
CA VAL A 200 3.13 -0.03 11.39
C VAL A 200 3.04 0.50 12.83
N ALA A 201 4.19 0.66 13.50
CA ALA A 201 4.22 1.21 14.87
C ALA A 201 3.62 2.61 14.97
N THR A 202 3.74 3.40 13.90
CA THR A 202 3.27 4.78 13.87
C THR A 202 1.80 4.90 13.47
N THR A 203 1.36 4.10 12.49
CA THR A 203 -0.02 4.18 11.96
C THR A 203 -0.98 3.21 12.62
N GLY A 204 -0.48 2.14 13.25
CA GLY A 204 -1.29 1.01 13.68
C GLY A 204 -1.93 0.22 12.51
N ALA A 205 -1.57 0.52 11.28
CA ALA A 205 -2.06 -0.15 10.08
C ALA A 205 -1.15 -1.35 9.75
N PRO A 206 -1.64 -2.59 9.86
CA PRO A 206 -0.86 -3.80 9.64
C PRO A 206 -0.36 -3.96 8.20
#